data_09114978f5d6dece2cad5ba5251cd9ad
#
_entry.id   09114978f5d6dece2cad5ba5251cd9ad
#
_cell.length_a   1.000
_cell.length_b   1.000
_cell.length_c   1.000
_cell.angle_alpha   90.00
_cell.angle_beta   90.00
_cell.angle_gamma   90.00
#
_symmetry.space_group_name_H-M   'P 1'
#
loop_
_entity.id
_entity.type
_entity.pdbx_description
1 polymer ?
#
loop_
_entity_poly.entity_id
_entity_poly.type
_entity_poly.pdbx_seq_one_letter_code
_entity_poly.pdbx_strand_id
1 'polypeptide(L)'
;MNISIDISMYPLHKDFEEPIIEFIKALRKSDFHIEENGLSTQIFGPFEEVMTFVNSNIHHSLLNEKNCVFILKIVTDDRSHHAPDY
;
A
#
# COMPACT_ATOMS: atom_id res chain seq x y z
N MET A 1 0.35 16.75 8.08
CA MET A 1 0.08 15.63 9.01
C MET A 1 0.62 14.34 8.43
N ASN A 2 1.09 13.48 9.28
CA ASN A 2 1.50 12.13 8.85
C ASN A 2 0.35 11.15 8.96
N ILE A 3 0.37 10.14 8.10
CA ILE A 3 -0.62 9.06 8.09
C ILE A 3 0.08 7.70 7.97
N SER A 4 -0.68 6.66 8.30
CA SER A 4 -0.30 5.28 8.04
C SER A 4 -1.37 4.67 7.14
N ILE A 5 -0.96 3.98 6.09
CA ILE A 5 -1.88 3.26 5.21
C ILE A 5 -1.56 1.78 5.28
N ASP A 6 -2.59 0.97 5.48
CA ASP A 6 -2.52 -0.47 5.31
C ASP A 6 -3.20 -0.80 3.99
N ILE A 7 -2.48 -1.44 3.08
CA ILE A 7 -2.96 -1.67 1.73
C ILE A 7 -2.83 -3.14 1.34
N SER A 8 -3.89 -3.68 0.75
CA SER A 8 -3.91 -5.04 0.24
C SER A 8 -4.45 -5.04 -1.18
N MET A 9 -3.83 -5.82 -2.04
CA MET A 9 -4.20 -5.96 -3.44
C MET A 9 -4.67 -7.38 -3.71
N TYR A 10 -5.83 -7.52 -4.33
CA TYR A 10 -6.41 -8.83 -4.66
C TYR A 10 -6.75 -8.91 -6.14
N PRO A 11 -5.80 -9.33 -6.99
CA PRO A 11 -6.12 -9.65 -8.38
C PRO A 11 -6.98 -10.91 -8.41
N LEU A 12 -8.11 -10.85 -9.10
CA LEU A 12 -9.11 -11.93 -9.07
C LEU A 12 -8.93 -12.89 -10.26
N HIS A 13 -7.72 -13.44 -10.39
CA HIS A 13 -7.42 -14.43 -11.43
C HIS A 13 -6.28 -15.34 -10.93
N LYS A 14 -6.01 -16.40 -11.69
CA LYS A 14 -5.05 -17.43 -11.27
C LYS A 14 -3.59 -16.94 -11.23
N ASP A 15 -3.26 -15.93 -12.03
CA ASP A 15 -1.90 -15.39 -12.08
C ASP A 15 -1.75 -14.16 -11.18
N PHE A 16 -2.27 -14.25 -9.97
CA PHE A 16 -2.42 -13.13 -9.05
C PHE A 16 -1.09 -12.66 -8.42
N GLU A 17 -0.08 -13.52 -8.38
CA GLU A 17 1.15 -13.17 -7.66
C GLU A 17 1.96 -12.08 -8.34
N GLU A 18 2.11 -12.13 -9.65
CA GLU A 18 2.96 -11.18 -10.38
C GLU A 18 2.48 -9.74 -10.25
N PRO A 19 1.20 -9.43 -10.43
CA PRO A 19 0.71 -8.06 -10.22
C PRO A 19 0.96 -7.54 -8.80
N ILE A 20 0.82 -8.40 -7.79
CA ILE A 20 1.08 -8.03 -6.40
C ILE A 20 2.57 -7.70 -6.21
N ILE A 21 3.45 -8.53 -6.74
CA ILE A 21 4.89 -8.33 -6.64
C ILE A 21 5.29 -7.01 -7.32
N GLU A 22 4.75 -6.73 -8.49
CA GLU A 22 5.03 -5.48 -9.19
C GLU A 22 4.57 -4.25 -8.41
N PHE A 23 3.38 -4.34 -7.81
CA PHE A 23 2.86 -3.25 -6.99
C PHE A 23 3.75 -3.00 -5.77
N ILE A 24 4.14 -4.05 -5.07
CA ILE A 24 5.03 -3.94 -3.90
C ILE A 24 6.39 -3.36 -4.31
N LYS A 25 6.96 -3.82 -5.41
CA LYS A 25 8.23 -3.28 -5.91
C LYS A 25 8.13 -1.79 -6.23
N ALA A 26 7.01 -1.34 -6.77
CA ALA A 26 6.78 0.08 -7.03
C ALA A 26 6.76 0.89 -5.73
N LEU A 27 6.10 0.37 -4.70
CA LEU A 27 6.08 1.03 -3.39
C LEU A 27 7.48 1.12 -2.78
N ARG A 28 8.28 0.07 -2.93
CA ARG A 28 9.65 0.03 -2.39
C ARG A 28 10.58 1.07 -3.02
N LYS A 29 10.27 1.54 -4.23
CA LYS A 29 11.09 2.56 -4.91
C LYS A 29 10.88 3.97 -4.35
N SER A 30 9.89 4.16 -3.50
CA SER A 30 9.63 5.45 -2.87
C SER A 30 10.62 5.72 -1.74
N ASP A 31 10.64 6.98 -1.29
CA ASP A 31 11.42 7.36 -0.11
C ASP A 31 10.62 7.19 1.18
N PHE A 32 9.37 6.73 1.08
CA PHE A 32 8.52 6.52 2.25
C PHE A 32 8.95 5.27 3.01
N HIS A 33 8.66 5.26 4.30
CA HIS A 33 8.86 4.05 5.09
C HIS A 33 7.81 3.01 4.72
N ILE A 34 8.26 1.83 4.33
CA ILE A 34 7.40 0.72 3.92
C ILE A 34 7.64 -0.47 4.84
N GLU A 35 6.58 -1.09 5.31
CA GLU A 35 6.65 -2.34 6.05
C GLU A 35 5.82 -3.39 5.32
N GLU A 36 6.34 -4.61 5.21
CA GLU A 36 5.69 -5.70 4.49
C GLU A 36 5.59 -6.93 5.37
N ASN A 37 4.47 -7.63 5.28
CA ASN A 37 4.29 -8.90 5.96
C ASN A 37 3.37 -9.80 5.15
N GLY A 38 3.05 -10.98 5.67
CA GLY A 38 2.22 -11.95 4.95
C GLY A 38 0.75 -11.57 4.79
N LEU A 39 0.31 -10.48 5.42
CA LEU A 39 -1.08 -10.07 5.38
C LEU A 39 -1.32 -8.86 4.49
N SER A 40 -0.40 -7.89 4.52
CA SER A 40 -0.58 -6.62 3.81
C SER A 40 0.72 -5.85 3.77
N THR A 41 0.68 -4.68 3.14
CA THR A 41 1.81 -3.75 3.09
C THR A 41 1.38 -2.45 3.73
N GLN A 42 2.26 -1.86 4.55
CA GLN A 42 1.98 -0.59 5.20
C GLN A 42 2.93 0.47 4.67
N ILE A 43 2.41 1.69 4.50
CA ILE A 43 3.18 2.84 4.05
C ILE A 43 2.91 4.02 4.99
N PHE A 44 3.98 4.76 5.33
CA PHE A 44 3.95 5.81 6.34
C PHE A 44 4.58 7.08 5.79
N GLY A 45 3.97 8.21 6.06
CA GLY A 45 4.53 9.50 5.64
C GLY A 45 3.50 10.62 5.62
N PRO A 46 3.89 11.79 5.07
CA PRO A 46 3.00 12.93 4.98
C PRO A 46 1.79 12.63 4.09
N PHE A 47 0.63 13.10 4.53
CA PHE A 47 -0.66 12.77 3.90
C PHE A 47 -0.68 13.01 2.38
N GLU A 48 -0.37 14.25 1.97
CA GLU A 48 -0.54 14.58 0.54
C GLU A 48 0.43 13.82 -0.34
N GLU A 49 1.69 13.71 0.07
CA GLU A 49 2.70 13.00 -0.69
C GLU A 49 2.40 11.50 -0.78
N VAL A 50 2.02 10.90 0.34
CA VAL A 50 1.67 9.47 0.38
C VAL A 50 0.43 9.19 -0.46
N MET A 51 -0.62 10.01 -0.30
CA MET A 51 -1.85 9.81 -1.06
C MET A 51 -1.65 9.98 -2.55
N THR A 52 -0.88 10.96 -2.97
CA THR A 52 -0.57 11.17 -4.39
C THR A 52 0.17 9.96 -4.95
N PHE A 53 1.17 9.48 -4.22
CA PHE A 53 1.96 8.33 -4.65
C PHE A 53 1.13 7.05 -4.72
N VAL A 54 0.37 6.75 -3.67
CA VAL A 54 -0.48 5.55 -3.60
C VAL A 54 -1.56 5.60 -4.68
N ASN A 55 -2.21 6.75 -4.85
CA ASN A 55 -3.23 6.93 -5.88
C ASN A 55 -2.69 6.62 -7.27
N SER A 56 -1.51 7.13 -7.59
CA SER A 56 -0.88 6.91 -8.88
C SER A 56 -0.56 5.43 -9.12
N ASN A 57 -0.04 4.75 -8.11
CA ASN A 57 0.29 3.33 -8.23
C ASN A 57 -0.93 2.43 -8.33
N ILE A 58 -1.99 2.74 -7.58
CA ILE A 58 -3.26 2.02 -7.70
C ILE A 58 -3.84 2.21 -9.09
N HIS A 59 -3.84 3.44 -9.60
CA HIS A 59 -4.36 3.73 -10.93
C HIS A 59 -3.63 2.92 -12.00
N HIS A 60 -2.30 2.88 -11.92
CA HIS A 60 -1.49 2.09 -12.85
C HIS A 60 -1.87 0.61 -12.79
N SER A 61 -2.01 0.04 -11.59
CA SER A 61 -2.40 -1.37 -11.44
C SER A 61 -3.78 -1.64 -12.01
N LEU A 62 -4.75 -0.77 -11.73
CA LEU A 62 -6.13 -0.94 -12.21
C LEU A 62 -6.24 -0.85 -13.74
N LEU A 63 -5.35 -0.08 -14.37
CA LEU A 63 -5.30 -0.02 -15.84
C LEU A 63 -4.77 -1.31 -16.46
N ASN A 64 -3.94 -2.04 -15.73
CA ASN A 64 -3.29 -3.23 -16.24
C ASN A 64 -3.93 -4.55 -15.78
N GLU A 65 -4.87 -4.49 -14.84
CA GLU A 65 -5.53 -5.68 -14.28
C GLU A 65 -7.04 -5.59 -14.47
N LYS A 66 -7.63 -6.61 -15.09
CA LYS A 66 -9.07 -6.59 -15.39
C LYS A 66 -9.95 -6.67 -14.15
N ASN A 67 -9.61 -7.57 -13.23
CA ASN A 67 -10.41 -7.82 -12.05
C ASN A 67 -9.49 -7.73 -10.84
N CYS A 68 -9.42 -6.58 -10.25
CA CYS A 68 -8.53 -6.34 -9.12
C CYS A 68 -9.25 -5.53 -8.05
N VAL A 69 -9.06 -5.92 -6.80
CA VAL A 69 -9.61 -5.21 -5.64
C VAL A 69 -8.46 -4.68 -4.81
N PHE A 70 -8.55 -3.43 -4.42
CA PHE A 70 -7.68 -2.84 -3.40
C PHE A 70 -8.49 -2.55 -2.16
N ILE A 71 -7.93 -2.88 -1.00
CA ILE A 71 -8.51 -2.51 0.29
C ILE A 71 -7.48 -1.64 1.01
N LEU A 72 -7.90 -0.46 1.40
CA LEU A 72 -7.05 0.49 2.12
C LEU A 72 -7.66 0.83 3.46
N LYS A 73 -6.80 0.91 4.47
CA LYS A 73 -7.14 1.48 5.76
C LYS A 73 -6.20 2.65 5.98
N ILE A 74 -6.74 3.84 6.20
CA ILE A 74 -5.97 5.06 6.40
C ILE A 74 -6.14 5.49 7.85
N VAL A 75 -5.03 5.63 8.54
CA VAL A 75 -5.01 5.95 9.97
C VAL A 75 -4.22 7.23 10.20
N THR A 76 -4.70 8.08 11.09
CA THR A 76 -3.97 9.29 11.47
C THR A 76 -2.68 8.92 12.17
N ASP A 77 -1.66 9.75 11.98
CA ASP A 77 -0.33 9.64 12.57
C ASP A 77 0.51 8.47 12.01
N ASP A 78 1.78 8.53 12.32
CA ASP A 78 2.72 7.47 11.98
C ASP A 78 2.62 6.37 13.03
N ARG A 79 2.09 5.22 12.65
CA ARG A 79 1.90 4.08 13.54
C ARG A 79 3.01 3.04 13.41
N SER A 80 4.08 3.34 12.69
CA SER A 80 5.15 2.37 12.42
C SER A 80 5.87 1.91 13.69
N HIS A 81 5.88 2.75 14.73
CA HIS A 81 6.54 2.44 15.99
C HIS A 81 5.55 2.29 17.14
N HIS A 82 4.29 2.03 16.82
CA HIS A 82 3.27 1.88 17.85
C HIS A 82 3.53 0.65 18.70
N ALA A 83 3.54 0.86 20.01
CA ALA A 83 3.61 -0.23 20.98
C ALA A 83 2.44 -0.07 21.96
N PRO A 84 1.68 -1.13 22.23
CA PRO A 84 0.60 -1.03 23.20
C PRO A 84 1.15 -0.75 24.60
N ASP A 85 0.41 0.06 25.33
CA ASP A 85 0.75 0.42 26.72
C ASP A 85 -0.16 -0.26 27.73
N TYR A 86 -0.81 -1.32 27.27
CA TYR A 86 -1.73 -2.11 28.08
C TYR A 86 -1.28 -3.57 28.19
#